data_0d4c82935ee6822cce64fc040cd2b714
#
_entry.id   0d4c82935ee6822cce64fc040cd2b714
#
_cell.length_a   1.000
_cell.length_b   1.000
_cell.length_c   1.000
_cell.angle_alpha   90.00
_cell.angle_beta   90.00
_cell.angle_gamma   90.00
#
_symmetry.space_group_name_H-M   'P 1'
#
loop_
_entity.id
_entity.type
_entity.pdbx_description
1 polymer ?
#
loop_
_entity_poly.entity_id
_entity_poly.type
_entity_poly.pdbx_seq_one_letter_code
_entity_poly.pdbx_strand_id
1 'polypeptide(L)'
;MESAGSMQTAAATPVQAAEQAASVRLATEADRPRLLRALAEAFYDDPAMGWVFRDDGRRLEQLERVFGYFGDRLWFDSDLTYTTDAVAGASLWVEPERWHVGTLRELLMLPGMISSVGVRDLPRMLRFISVMESRHPRERHYYLPVIGVAPSWQGKGIGTALLAPMLTRCDREGMPAYLEASSPRNRACYERNGFRVTGEMRVSDSPPVWSMWREPGGG
;
A
#
# COMPACT_ATOMS: atom_id res chain seq x y z
N MET A 1 -42.98 27.38 -15.32
CA MET A 1 -42.77 26.85 -13.95
C MET A 1 -42.28 25.42 -14.09
N GLU A 2 -40.98 25.26 -14.16
CA GLU A 2 -40.33 23.95 -14.21
C GLU A 2 -39.74 23.65 -12.83
N SER A 3 -40.23 22.56 -12.24
CA SER A 3 -39.81 22.06 -10.95
C SER A 3 -38.51 21.29 -11.12
N ALA A 4 -37.40 21.87 -10.68
CA ALA A 4 -36.13 21.19 -10.57
C ALA A 4 -36.22 20.15 -9.45
N GLY A 5 -36.36 18.88 -9.84
CA GLY A 5 -36.27 17.74 -8.92
C GLY A 5 -34.87 17.59 -8.39
N SER A 6 -34.64 17.97 -7.15
CA SER A 6 -33.47 17.68 -6.36
C SER A 6 -33.33 16.17 -6.18
N MET A 7 -32.43 15.53 -6.92
CA MET A 7 -31.99 14.16 -6.65
C MET A 7 -31.18 14.15 -5.35
N GLN A 8 -31.85 13.92 -4.23
CA GLN A 8 -31.19 13.57 -2.98
C GLN A 8 -30.55 12.19 -3.15
N THR A 9 -29.23 12.16 -3.22
CA THR A 9 -28.45 10.91 -3.14
C THR A 9 -28.69 10.33 -1.74
N ALA A 10 -29.51 9.28 -1.65
CA ALA A 10 -29.77 8.59 -0.40
C ALA A 10 -28.45 8.01 0.15
N ALA A 11 -28.09 8.32 1.38
CA ALA A 11 -26.95 7.72 2.06
C ALA A 11 -27.14 6.20 2.13
N ALA A 12 -26.12 5.44 1.72
CA ALA A 12 -26.15 3.97 1.75
C ALA A 12 -26.38 3.47 3.17
N THR A 13 -27.17 2.42 3.32
CA THR A 13 -27.37 1.77 4.64
C THR A 13 -26.05 1.14 5.11
N PRO A 14 -25.85 0.93 6.43
CA PRO A 14 -24.64 0.30 6.96
C PRO A 14 -24.32 -1.06 6.32
N VAL A 15 -25.32 -1.84 5.94
CA VAL A 15 -25.17 -3.13 5.26
C VAL A 15 -24.67 -2.92 3.82
N GLN A 16 -25.29 -2.02 3.07
CA GLN A 16 -24.86 -1.67 1.71
C GLN A 16 -23.45 -1.08 1.69
N ALA A 17 -23.10 -0.26 2.68
CA ALA A 17 -21.75 0.28 2.82
C ALA A 17 -20.72 -0.83 3.09
N ALA A 18 -21.05 -1.84 3.90
CA ALA A 18 -20.20 -2.98 4.17
C ALA A 18 -20.01 -3.88 2.93
N GLU A 19 -21.08 -4.12 2.16
CA GLU A 19 -21.02 -4.88 0.90
C GLU A 19 -20.21 -4.16 -0.17
N GLN A 20 -20.39 -2.85 -0.33
CA GLN A 20 -19.59 -2.03 -1.25
C GLN A 20 -18.11 -1.95 -0.84
N ALA A 21 -17.82 -1.99 0.45
CA ALA A 21 -16.45 -2.05 0.95
C ALA A 21 -15.78 -3.41 0.73
N ALA A 22 -16.58 -4.49 0.61
CA ALA A 22 -16.07 -5.85 0.35
C ALA A 22 -15.91 -6.14 -1.14
N SER A 23 -16.57 -5.40 -2.03
CA SER A 23 -16.43 -5.54 -3.50
C SER A 23 -15.11 -4.95 -3.96
N VAL A 24 -14.19 -5.82 -4.35
CA VAL A 24 -12.85 -5.44 -4.82
C VAL A 24 -12.84 -5.34 -6.34
N ARG A 25 -12.26 -4.26 -6.86
CA ARG A 25 -12.09 -3.99 -8.27
C ARG A 25 -10.74 -3.32 -8.55
N LEU A 26 -10.36 -3.23 -9.81
CA LEU A 26 -9.25 -2.38 -10.22
C LEU A 26 -9.55 -0.91 -9.91
N ALA A 27 -8.55 -0.19 -9.43
CA ALA A 27 -8.63 1.25 -9.23
C ALA A 27 -8.64 1.98 -10.58
N THR A 28 -9.31 3.11 -10.62
CA THR A 28 -9.34 4.02 -11.77
C THR A 28 -8.70 5.36 -11.41
N GLU A 29 -8.36 6.18 -12.40
CA GLU A 29 -7.86 7.54 -12.15
C GLU A 29 -8.82 8.39 -11.29
N ALA A 30 -10.13 8.17 -11.42
CA ALA A 30 -11.14 8.87 -10.61
C ALA A 30 -11.08 8.51 -9.11
N ASP A 31 -10.58 7.33 -8.77
CA ASP A 31 -10.43 6.89 -7.37
C ASP A 31 -9.21 7.53 -6.69
N ARG A 32 -8.25 7.98 -7.47
CA ARG A 32 -6.92 8.39 -7.00
C ARG A 32 -6.92 9.34 -5.81
N PRO A 33 -7.64 10.47 -5.78
CA PRO A 33 -7.62 11.38 -4.64
C PRO A 33 -8.11 10.72 -3.34
N ARG A 34 -9.18 9.90 -3.44
CA ARG A 34 -9.73 9.17 -2.29
C ARG A 34 -8.81 8.04 -1.83
N LEU A 35 -8.17 7.36 -2.79
CA LEU A 35 -7.23 6.28 -2.54
C LEU A 35 -5.98 6.79 -1.80
N LEU A 36 -5.40 7.91 -2.25
CA LEU A 36 -4.25 8.54 -1.57
C LEU A 36 -4.61 8.91 -0.13
N ARG A 37 -5.79 9.49 0.09
CA ARG A 37 -6.27 9.83 1.43
C ARG A 37 -6.45 8.60 2.30
N ALA A 38 -7.10 7.54 1.78
CA ALA A 38 -7.32 6.29 2.51
C ALA A 38 -5.98 5.61 2.89
N LEU A 39 -5.00 5.62 2.01
CA LEU A 39 -3.66 5.11 2.29
C LEU A 39 -2.95 5.97 3.34
N ALA A 40 -2.98 7.29 3.23
CA ALA A 40 -2.35 8.16 4.21
C ALA A 40 -2.94 7.96 5.63
N GLU A 41 -4.25 7.83 5.73
CA GLU A 41 -4.93 7.50 6.98
C GLU A 41 -4.56 6.10 7.51
N ALA A 42 -4.45 5.11 6.63
CA ALA A 42 -4.06 3.74 7.00
C ALA A 42 -2.63 3.65 7.56
N PHE A 43 -1.73 4.49 7.04
CA PHE A 43 -0.32 4.51 7.42
C PHE A 43 0.04 5.57 8.46
N TYR A 44 -0.93 6.36 8.92
CA TYR A 44 -0.67 7.42 9.89
C TYR A 44 -0.08 6.90 11.21
N ASP A 45 -0.63 5.80 11.73
CA ASP A 45 -0.17 5.13 12.95
C ASP A 45 0.79 3.95 12.65
N ASP A 46 1.25 3.80 11.40
CA ASP A 46 2.21 2.76 11.05
C ASP A 46 3.56 3.01 11.73
N PRO A 47 4.13 2.02 12.44
CA PRO A 47 5.36 2.21 13.20
C PRO A 47 6.55 2.66 12.35
N ALA A 48 6.71 2.12 11.14
CA ALA A 48 7.81 2.49 10.24
C ALA A 48 7.63 3.90 9.69
N MET A 49 6.40 4.25 9.29
CA MET A 49 6.10 5.61 8.81
C MET A 49 6.20 6.64 9.94
N GLY A 50 5.80 6.31 11.16
CA GLY A 50 6.00 7.15 12.35
C GLY A 50 7.48 7.38 12.69
N TRP A 51 8.34 6.39 12.41
CA TRP A 51 9.79 6.57 12.56
C TRP A 51 10.38 7.46 11.46
N VAL A 52 9.91 7.37 10.22
CA VAL A 52 10.33 8.24 9.11
C VAL A 52 9.81 9.66 9.32
N PHE A 53 8.51 9.84 9.53
CA PHE A 53 7.82 11.12 9.65
C PHE A 53 7.46 11.38 11.12
N ARG A 54 8.36 12.04 11.84
CA ARG A 54 8.22 12.25 13.31
C ARG A 54 7.27 13.37 13.70
N ASP A 55 6.91 14.24 12.78
CA ASP A 55 6.00 15.35 13.01
C ASP A 55 4.54 14.92 12.79
N ASP A 56 3.85 14.57 13.87
CA ASP A 56 2.47 14.09 13.81
C ASP A 56 1.50 15.11 13.18
N GLY A 57 1.74 16.41 13.41
CA GLY A 57 0.91 17.48 12.86
C GLY A 57 0.97 17.58 11.32
N ARG A 58 2.03 17.05 10.69
CA ARG A 58 2.25 17.09 9.25
C ARG A 58 2.23 15.72 8.59
N ARG A 59 2.26 14.65 9.36
CA ARG A 59 2.43 13.28 8.86
C ARG A 59 1.38 12.91 7.83
N LEU A 60 0.12 13.21 8.06
CA LEU A 60 -0.96 12.85 7.14
C LEU A 60 -0.76 13.48 5.76
N GLU A 61 -0.48 14.78 5.71
CA GLU A 61 -0.20 15.49 4.46
C GLU A 61 1.08 15.00 3.78
N GLN A 62 2.12 14.67 4.56
CA GLN A 62 3.36 14.10 4.02
C GLN A 62 3.11 12.72 3.40
N LEU A 63 2.35 11.86 4.06
CA LEU A 63 1.97 10.54 3.54
C LEU A 63 1.16 10.66 2.24
N GLU A 64 0.16 11.55 2.16
CA GLU A 64 -0.58 11.79 0.92
C GLU A 64 0.35 12.20 -0.23
N ARG A 65 1.29 13.12 0.01
CA ARG A 65 2.27 13.56 -0.99
C ARG A 65 3.21 12.45 -1.40
N VAL A 66 3.70 11.67 -0.44
CA VAL A 66 4.62 10.56 -0.68
C VAL A 66 3.94 9.45 -1.49
N PHE A 67 2.74 9.02 -1.09
CA PHE A 67 1.98 8.04 -1.86
C PHE A 67 1.61 8.54 -3.25
N GLY A 68 1.27 9.81 -3.40
CA GLY A 68 1.06 10.42 -4.71
C GLY A 68 2.32 10.39 -5.57
N TYR A 69 3.44 10.83 -5.01
CA TYR A 69 4.71 10.91 -5.72
C TYR A 69 5.24 9.54 -6.19
N PHE A 70 5.27 8.55 -5.28
CA PHE A 70 5.72 7.20 -5.63
C PHE A 70 4.68 6.45 -6.44
N GLY A 71 3.39 6.65 -6.14
CA GLY A 71 2.29 6.06 -6.88
C GLY A 71 2.37 6.36 -8.36
N ASP A 72 2.52 7.63 -8.72
CA ASP A 72 2.60 8.08 -10.11
C ASP A 72 3.81 7.54 -10.88
N ARG A 73 4.86 7.20 -10.17
CA ARG A 73 6.13 6.82 -10.81
C ARG A 73 6.42 5.35 -10.81
N LEU A 74 5.83 4.62 -9.86
CA LEU A 74 6.23 3.24 -9.61
C LEU A 74 5.05 2.25 -9.59
N TRP A 75 3.83 2.70 -9.24
CA TRP A 75 2.77 1.76 -8.87
C TRP A 75 1.48 1.90 -9.66
N PHE A 76 1.05 3.13 -10.03
CA PHE A 76 -0.24 3.35 -10.70
C PHE A 76 -0.26 3.03 -12.20
N ASP A 77 0.89 2.93 -12.85
CA ASP A 77 0.99 2.58 -14.28
C ASP A 77 0.72 1.10 -14.59
N SER A 78 0.44 0.29 -13.57
CA SER A 78 0.13 -1.13 -13.73
C SER A 78 -1.35 -1.40 -13.45
N ASP A 79 -2.00 -2.25 -14.25
CA ASP A 79 -3.34 -2.79 -13.97
C ASP A 79 -3.33 -3.75 -12.76
N LEU A 80 -2.56 -3.40 -11.72
CA LEU A 80 -2.36 -4.21 -10.51
C LEU A 80 -2.68 -3.43 -9.22
N THR A 81 -3.35 -2.29 -9.35
CA THR A 81 -3.86 -1.52 -8.21
C THR A 81 -5.32 -1.87 -7.97
N TYR A 82 -5.60 -2.48 -6.83
CA TYR A 82 -6.95 -2.85 -6.44
C TYR A 82 -7.47 -1.95 -5.32
N THR A 83 -8.75 -1.64 -5.37
CA THR A 83 -9.48 -0.91 -4.34
C THR A 83 -10.87 -1.52 -4.15
N THR A 84 -11.66 -0.96 -3.25
CA THR A 84 -13.07 -1.33 -3.07
C THR A 84 -13.98 -0.28 -3.71
N ASP A 85 -15.25 -0.61 -3.96
CA ASP A 85 -16.23 0.34 -4.50
C ASP A 85 -16.36 1.59 -3.62
N ALA A 86 -16.25 1.43 -2.29
CA ALA A 86 -16.22 2.54 -1.34
C ALA A 86 -14.87 3.28 -1.28
N VAL A 87 -13.82 2.81 -1.97
CA VAL A 87 -12.43 3.27 -1.85
C VAL A 87 -11.97 3.28 -0.38
N ALA A 88 -12.31 2.21 0.34
CA ALA A 88 -11.99 2.05 1.76
C ALA A 88 -10.52 1.75 2.04
N GLY A 89 -9.75 1.45 1.00
CA GLY A 89 -8.33 1.10 1.03
C GLY A 89 -7.86 0.66 -0.34
N ALA A 90 -6.59 0.29 -0.43
CA ALA A 90 -6.03 -0.24 -1.68
C ALA A 90 -4.88 -1.21 -1.44
N SER A 91 -4.62 -2.08 -2.42
CA SER A 91 -3.38 -2.83 -2.57
C SER A 91 -2.72 -2.47 -3.90
N LEU A 92 -1.46 -2.10 -3.86
CA LEU A 92 -0.65 -1.71 -5.01
C LEU A 92 0.39 -2.79 -5.22
N TRP A 93 0.38 -3.42 -6.39
CA TRP A 93 1.29 -4.49 -6.72
C TRP A 93 2.22 -4.12 -7.85
N VAL A 94 3.39 -4.73 -7.84
CA VAL A 94 4.43 -4.56 -8.87
C VAL A 94 4.70 -5.90 -9.51
N GLU A 95 4.80 -5.90 -10.85
CA GLU A 95 5.14 -7.07 -11.64
C GLU A 95 6.54 -7.59 -11.31
N PRO A 96 6.79 -8.90 -11.53
CA PRO A 96 8.13 -9.45 -11.40
C PRO A 96 9.16 -8.65 -12.18
N GLU A 97 10.34 -8.42 -11.57
CA GLU A 97 11.49 -7.68 -12.15
C GLU A 97 11.29 -6.15 -12.33
N ARG A 98 10.10 -5.59 -12.06
CA ARG A 98 9.85 -4.14 -12.16
C ARG A 98 10.00 -3.38 -10.83
N TRP A 99 10.30 -4.05 -9.76
CA TRP A 99 10.48 -3.44 -8.44
C TRP A 99 11.79 -2.63 -8.33
N HIS A 100 12.81 -3.00 -9.13
CA HIS A 100 14.10 -2.32 -9.11
C HIS A 100 14.06 -1.04 -9.96
N VAL A 101 14.28 0.07 -9.31
CA VAL A 101 14.39 1.39 -9.95
C VAL A 101 15.87 1.61 -10.27
N GLY A 102 16.28 1.56 -11.52
CA GLY A 102 17.68 1.74 -11.89
C GLY A 102 18.26 3.09 -11.44
N THR A 103 19.56 3.13 -11.12
CA THR A 103 20.27 4.27 -10.50
C THR A 103 20.03 5.62 -11.18
N LEU A 104 19.91 5.66 -12.50
CA LEU A 104 19.60 6.91 -13.21
C LEU A 104 18.19 7.43 -12.88
N ARG A 105 17.20 6.53 -12.81
CA ARG A 105 15.83 6.89 -12.47
C ARG A 105 15.74 7.34 -11.01
N GLU A 106 16.45 6.70 -10.10
CA GLU A 106 16.57 7.11 -8.70
C GLU A 106 17.11 8.54 -8.58
N LEU A 107 18.18 8.85 -9.31
CA LEU A 107 18.75 10.19 -9.30
C LEU A 107 17.75 11.25 -9.83
N LEU A 108 17.02 10.94 -10.89
CA LEU A 108 15.98 11.82 -11.43
C LEU A 108 14.79 11.98 -10.49
N MET A 109 14.56 11.02 -9.59
CA MET A 109 13.50 11.09 -8.59
C MET A 109 13.86 11.95 -7.37
N LEU A 110 15.14 12.24 -7.10
CA LEU A 110 15.56 12.96 -5.90
C LEU A 110 14.87 14.31 -5.68
N PRO A 111 14.72 15.21 -6.68
CA PRO A 111 14.07 16.51 -6.45
C PRO A 111 12.62 16.38 -5.99
N GLY A 112 11.88 15.46 -6.59
CA GLY A 112 10.49 15.19 -6.20
C GLY A 112 10.38 14.49 -4.84
N MET A 113 11.33 13.60 -4.49
CA MET A 113 11.42 13.02 -3.14
C MET A 113 11.67 14.11 -2.09
N ILE A 114 12.60 15.04 -2.34
CA ILE A 114 12.86 16.17 -1.44
C ILE A 114 11.58 16.99 -1.24
N SER A 115 10.84 17.25 -2.31
CA SER A 115 9.59 18.02 -2.26
C SER A 115 8.49 17.28 -1.48
N SER A 116 8.37 15.95 -1.63
CA SER A 116 7.29 15.16 -1.03
C SER A 116 7.58 14.77 0.42
N VAL A 117 8.81 14.33 0.69
CA VAL A 117 9.26 13.86 2.02
C VAL A 117 9.67 15.04 2.90
N GLY A 118 10.30 16.05 2.31
CA GLY A 118 10.94 17.17 3.02
C GLY A 118 12.38 16.84 3.44
N VAL A 119 13.22 17.89 3.45
CA VAL A 119 14.67 17.77 3.71
C VAL A 119 14.99 17.17 5.09
N ARG A 120 14.13 17.38 6.08
CA ARG A 120 14.31 16.88 7.45
C ARG A 120 14.18 15.37 7.55
N ASP A 121 13.20 14.78 6.86
CA ASP A 121 12.85 13.38 6.97
C ASP A 121 13.48 12.54 5.86
N LEU A 122 13.98 13.18 4.79
CA LEU A 122 14.64 12.54 3.65
C LEU A 122 15.76 11.56 4.04
N PRO A 123 16.69 11.87 4.96
CA PRO A 123 17.75 10.93 5.32
C PRO A 123 17.23 9.62 5.94
N ARG A 124 16.11 9.67 6.69
CA ARG A 124 15.48 8.46 7.25
C ARG A 124 14.79 7.66 6.16
N MET A 125 14.06 8.34 5.27
CA MET A 125 13.40 7.70 4.14
C MET A 125 14.42 6.99 3.24
N LEU A 126 15.52 7.64 2.88
CA LEU A 126 16.56 7.04 2.04
C LEU A 126 17.21 5.83 2.71
N ARG A 127 17.51 5.90 4.02
CA ARG A 127 18.02 4.75 4.78
C ARG A 127 17.00 3.61 4.82
N PHE A 128 15.73 3.94 5.01
CA PHE A 128 14.66 2.95 5.02
C PHE A 128 14.58 2.22 3.67
N ILE A 129 14.50 2.96 2.57
CA ILE A 129 14.46 2.41 1.22
C ILE A 129 15.70 1.54 0.95
N SER A 130 16.91 2.04 1.26
CA SER A 130 18.16 1.31 1.04
C SER A 130 18.23 -0.03 1.77
N VAL A 131 17.70 -0.10 3.01
CA VAL A 131 17.64 -1.38 3.75
C VAL A 131 16.62 -2.32 3.12
N MET A 132 15.43 -1.83 2.72
CA MET A 132 14.43 -2.64 2.02
C MET A 132 15.01 -3.23 0.73
N GLU A 133 15.62 -2.40 -0.12
CA GLU A 133 16.22 -2.83 -1.39
C GLU A 133 17.37 -3.82 -1.20
N SER A 134 18.22 -3.61 -0.18
CA SER A 134 19.35 -4.51 0.09
C SER A 134 18.94 -5.93 0.52
N ARG A 135 17.73 -6.08 1.01
CA ARG A 135 17.15 -7.34 1.50
C ARG A 135 16.07 -7.90 0.57
N HIS A 136 15.76 -7.19 -0.49
CA HIS A 136 14.74 -7.61 -1.45
C HIS A 136 15.18 -8.89 -2.16
N PRO A 137 14.31 -9.93 -2.28
CA PRO A 137 14.62 -11.18 -2.95
C PRO A 137 14.96 -10.96 -4.43
N ARG A 138 15.89 -11.77 -4.97
CA ARG A 138 16.25 -11.74 -6.40
C ARG A 138 15.42 -12.71 -7.24
N GLU A 139 14.77 -13.67 -6.61
CA GLU A 139 13.86 -14.61 -7.23
C GLU A 139 12.69 -13.86 -7.86
N ARG A 140 12.17 -14.36 -8.98
CA ARG A 140 10.98 -13.75 -9.64
C ARG A 140 9.77 -13.86 -8.72
N HIS A 141 9.08 -12.77 -8.47
CA HIS A 141 7.89 -12.70 -7.61
C HIS A 141 7.05 -11.47 -7.93
N TYR A 142 5.77 -11.50 -7.56
CA TYR A 142 4.96 -10.29 -7.43
C TYR A 142 5.28 -9.59 -6.12
N TYR A 143 5.51 -8.29 -6.19
CA TYR A 143 5.83 -7.46 -5.01
C TYR A 143 4.64 -6.61 -4.59
N LEU A 144 4.33 -6.59 -3.29
CA LEU A 144 3.31 -5.74 -2.68
C LEU A 144 3.97 -4.63 -1.83
N PRO A 145 4.36 -3.49 -2.42
CA PRO A 145 4.95 -2.38 -1.67
C PRO A 145 3.98 -1.68 -0.73
N VAL A 146 2.69 -1.63 -1.09
CA VAL A 146 1.69 -0.89 -0.33
C VAL A 146 0.36 -1.64 -0.28
N ILE A 147 -0.14 -1.84 0.92
CA ILE A 147 -1.54 -2.17 1.19
C ILE A 147 -2.00 -1.43 2.43
N GLY A 148 -3.13 -0.76 2.34
CA GLY A 148 -3.70 -0.01 3.46
C GLY A 148 -5.21 0.01 3.41
N VAL A 149 -5.82 -0.01 4.60
CA VAL A 149 -7.27 0.13 4.80
C VAL A 149 -7.49 1.27 5.78
N ALA A 150 -8.30 2.26 5.42
CA ALA A 150 -8.60 3.40 6.27
C ALA A 150 -9.13 2.95 7.65
N PRO A 151 -8.78 3.62 8.76
CA PRO A 151 -9.07 3.16 10.13
C PRO A 151 -10.55 2.80 10.36
N SER A 152 -11.49 3.58 9.84
CA SER A 152 -12.93 3.35 9.95
C SER A 152 -13.43 2.05 9.29
N TRP A 153 -12.61 1.47 8.40
CA TRP A 153 -12.90 0.26 7.63
C TRP A 153 -12.09 -0.96 8.07
N GLN A 154 -11.16 -0.81 9.00
CA GLN A 154 -10.35 -1.92 9.51
C GLN A 154 -11.17 -2.94 10.33
N GLY A 155 -10.67 -4.18 10.45
CA GLY A 155 -11.33 -5.24 11.20
C GLY A 155 -12.52 -5.90 10.47
N LYS A 156 -12.81 -5.51 9.22
CA LYS A 156 -13.95 -6.00 8.41
C LYS A 156 -13.54 -6.94 7.27
N GLY A 157 -12.33 -7.49 7.29
CA GLY A 157 -11.83 -8.41 6.26
C GLY A 157 -11.33 -7.76 4.97
N ILE A 158 -11.42 -6.43 4.83
CA ILE A 158 -11.09 -5.71 3.59
C ILE A 158 -9.63 -5.93 3.17
N GLY A 159 -8.69 -5.98 4.11
CA GLY A 159 -7.28 -6.25 3.78
C GLY A 159 -7.09 -7.60 3.08
N THR A 160 -7.74 -8.66 3.58
CA THR A 160 -7.74 -9.98 2.93
C THR A 160 -8.43 -9.95 1.57
N ALA A 161 -9.55 -9.24 1.46
CA ALA A 161 -10.25 -9.09 0.19
C ALA A 161 -9.37 -8.37 -0.87
N LEU A 162 -8.63 -7.33 -0.49
CA LEU A 162 -7.71 -6.61 -1.38
C LEU A 162 -6.50 -7.46 -1.82
N LEU A 163 -6.11 -8.46 -1.04
CA LEU A 163 -5.05 -9.40 -1.42
C LEU A 163 -5.55 -10.46 -2.41
N ALA A 164 -6.79 -10.91 -2.28
CA ALA A 164 -7.33 -12.09 -2.93
C ALA A 164 -7.16 -12.13 -4.48
N PRO A 165 -7.41 -11.05 -5.26
CA PRO A 165 -7.26 -11.09 -6.72
C PRO A 165 -5.84 -11.43 -7.15
N MET A 166 -4.84 -10.82 -6.50
CA MET A 166 -3.45 -11.06 -6.84
C MET A 166 -2.92 -12.38 -6.31
N LEU A 167 -3.34 -12.82 -5.12
CA LEU A 167 -2.95 -14.14 -4.63
C LEU A 167 -3.52 -15.25 -5.52
N THR A 168 -4.76 -15.11 -5.99
CA THR A 168 -5.35 -16.03 -6.99
C THR A 168 -4.55 -15.99 -8.30
N ARG A 169 -4.09 -14.82 -8.75
CA ARG A 169 -3.22 -14.70 -9.92
C ARG A 169 -1.88 -15.38 -9.71
N CYS A 170 -1.24 -15.17 -8.55
CA CYS A 170 0.01 -15.83 -8.16
C CYS A 170 -0.12 -17.36 -8.23
N ASP A 171 -1.20 -17.91 -7.68
CA ASP A 171 -1.47 -19.35 -7.67
C ASP A 171 -1.68 -19.90 -9.07
N ARG A 172 -2.45 -19.21 -9.92
CA ARG A 172 -2.69 -19.60 -11.31
C ARG A 172 -1.43 -19.57 -12.16
N GLU A 173 -0.54 -18.59 -11.93
CA GLU A 173 0.68 -18.39 -12.71
C GLU A 173 1.88 -19.17 -12.15
N GLY A 174 1.73 -19.84 -11.01
CA GLY A 174 2.85 -20.48 -10.31
C GLY A 174 3.91 -19.50 -9.84
N MET A 175 3.51 -18.24 -9.52
CA MET A 175 4.42 -17.14 -9.20
C MET A 175 4.35 -16.82 -7.70
N PRO A 176 5.48 -16.74 -6.99
CA PRO A 176 5.52 -16.32 -5.59
C PRO A 176 5.11 -14.85 -5.41
N ALA A 177 4.80 -14.50 -4.16
CA ALA A 177 4.55 -13.12 -3.74
C ALA A 177 5.45 -12.72 -2.57
N TYR A 178 5.90 -11.46 -2.56
CA TYR A 178 6.73 -10.88 -1.53
C TYR A 178 6.15 -9.57 -1.02
N LEU A 179 6.36 -9.30 0.26
CA LEU A 179 6.03 -8.03 0.91
C LEU A 179 6.91 -7.79 2.15
N GLU A 180 6.88 -6.57 2.67
CA GLU A 180 7.42 -6.24 3.99
C GLU A 180 6.28 -5.82 4.94
N ALA A 181 6.21 -6.48 6.10
CA ALA A 181 5.26 -6.15 7.16
C ALA A 181 5.88 -5.18 8.16
N SER A 182 5.24 -4.03 8.38
CA SER A 182 5.71 -2.96 9.27
C SER A 182 5.18 -3.06 10.72
N SER A 183 4.26 -4.00 10.98
CA SER A 183 3.68 -4.18 12.31
C SER A 183 3.33 -5.64 12.60
N PRO A 184 3.29 -6.06 13.90
CA PRO A 184 2.84 -7.41 14.27
C PRO A 184 1.42 -7.72 13.81
N ARG A 185 0.53 -6.71 13.79
CA ARG A 185 -0.85 -6.85 13.31
C ARG A 185 -0.90 -7.17 11.80
N ASN A 186 -0.11 -6.45 11.00
CA ASN A 186 -0.03 -6.66 9.56
C ASN A 186 0.59 -8.03 9.27
N ARG A 187 1.69 -8.37 9.96
CA ARG A 187 2.32 -9.69 9.89
C ARG A 187 1.31 -10.81 10.11
N ALA A 188 0.54 -10.78 11.21
CA ALA A 188 -0.49 -11.79 11.49
C ALA A 188 -1.58 -11.84 10.39
N CYS A 189 -1.91 -10.74 9.75
CA CYS A 189 -2.82 -10.71 8.62
C CYS A 189 -2.22 -11.45 7.41
N TYR A 190 -0.96 -11.19 7.08
CA TYR A 190 -0.29 -11.85 5.95
C TYR A 190 -0.04 -13.34 6.20
N GLU A 191 0.29 -13.73 7.43
CA GLU A 191 0.42 -15.15 7.82
C GLU A 191 -0.88 -15.93 7.54
N ARG A 192 -2.05 -15.36 7.84
CA ARG A 192 -3.36 -15.96 7.52
C ARG A 192 -3.65 -16.06 6.02
N ASN A 193 -2.92 -15.30 5.20
CA ASN A 193 -3.01 -15.33 3.73
C ASN A 193 -1.87 -16.13 3.09
N GLY A 194 -1.21 -17.00 3.85
CA GLY A 194 -0.19 -17.94 3.36
C GLY A 194 1.23 -17.39 3.27
N PHE A 195 1.48 -16.16 3.72
CA PHE A 195 2.84 -15.62 3.79
C PHE A 195 3.58 -16.17 5.01
N ARG A 196 4.89 -16.34 4.87
CA ARG A 196 5.80 -16.75 5.94
C ARG A 196 6.90 -15.71 6.11
N VAL A 197 7.31 -15.45 7.35
CA VAL A 197 8.45 -14.57 7.63
C VAL A 197 9.73 -15.23 7.15
N THR A 198 10.49 -14.53 6.33
CA THR A 198 11.80 -14.95 5.83
C THR A 198 12.96 -14.17 6.46
N GLY A 199 12.68 -13.03 7.09
CA GLY A 199 13.69 -12.24 7.78
C GLY A 199 13.09 -11.09 8.58
N GLU A 200 13.88 -10.54 9.50
CA GLU A 200 13.60 -9.29 10.20
C GLU A 200 14.66 -8.25 9.85
N MET A 201 14.22 -7.03 9.64
CA MET A 201 15.07 -5.89 9.30
C MET A 201 14.84 -4.76 10.28
N ARG A 202 15.89 -3.99 10.58
CA ARG A 202 15.83 -2.74 11.33
C ARG A 202 16.71 -1.70 10.67
N VAL A 203 16.25 -0.47 10.66
CA VAL A 203 17.01 0.68 10.18
C VAL A 203 17.38 1.51 11.40
N SER A 204 18.63 1.35 11.90
CA SER A 204 19.07 2.03 13.13
C SER A 204 18.13 1.72 14.32
N ASP A 205 17.47 2.74 14.86
CA ASP A 205 16.51 2.68 15.98
C ASP A 205 15.05 2.50 15.52
N SER A 206 14.82 2.12 14.25
CA SER A 206 13.47 1.92 13.74
C SER A 206 12.76 0.73 14.41
N PRO A 207 11.43 0.72 14.41
CA PRO A 207 10.68 -0.52 14.63
C PRO A 207 11.12 -1.62 13.64
N PRO A 208 10.95 -2.91 14.01
CA PRO A 208 11.26 -4.01 13.11
C PRO A 208 10.29 -4.03 11.92
N VAL A 209 10.83 -4.46 10.78
CA VAL A 209 10.07 -4.76 9.56
C VAL A 209 10.40 -6.19 9.18
N TRP A 210 9.39 -6.96 8.81
CA TRP A 210 9.55 -8.37 8.47
C TRP A 210 9.39 -8.59 6.98
N SER A 211 10.43 -9.16 6.34
CA SER A 211 10.32 -9.73 5.00
C SER A 211 9.40 -10.94 5.05
N MET A 212 8.44 -11.02 4.15
CA MET A 212 7.51 -12.14 4.09
C MET A 212 7.35 -12.65 2.66
N TRP A 213 7.31 -13.96 2.53
CA TRP A 213 7.23 -14.68 1.27
C TRP A 213 6.06 -15.65 1.24
N ARG A 214 5.39 -15.75 0.10
CA ARG A 214 4.32 -16.72 -0.14
C ARG A 214 4.61 -17.50 -1.40
N GLU A 215 4.67 -18.81 -1.28
CA GLU A 215 4.70 -19.72 -2.43
C GLU A 215 3.32 -19.80 -3.09
N PRO A 216 3.25 -20.03 -4.41
CA PRO A 216 1.98 -20.28 -5.08
C PRO A 216 1.31 -21.52 -4.52
N GLY A 217 -0.03 -21.51 -4.40
CA GLY A 217 -0.79 -22.59 -3.79
C GLY A 217 -0.64 -22.72 -2.26
N GLY A 218 -0.03 -21.75 -1.60
CA GLY A 218 0.24 -21.72 -0.16
C GLY A 218 -0.94 -21.23 0.70
N GLY A 219 -2.16 -21.71 0.42
CA GLY A 219 -3.38 -21.47 1.23
C GLY A 219 -3.74 -22.70 2.03
#